data_acfc92af395c08937f2168b74ba055d4
#
_entry.id   acfc92af395c08937f2168b74ba055d4
#
_cell.length_a   1.000
_cell.length_b   1.000
_cell.length_c   1.000
_cell.angle_alpha   90.00
_cell.angle_beta   90.00
_cell.angle_gamma   90.00
#
_symmetry.space_group_name_H-M   'P 1'
#
loop_
_entity.id
_entity.type
_entity.pdbx_description
1 polymer ?
#
loop_
_entity_poly.entity_id
_entity_poly.type
_entity_poly.pdbx_seq_one_letter_code
_entity_poly.pdbx_strand_id
1 'polypeptide(L)'
;MTNLAATRERQERGSALENGFPCGKLSEIAELESYRKELNRPIYYLHKWWARRLGSVFRAAILGAATSPETNVMECFYTPVDLEGLIVYDPFMGSGTTIGEAHKLGCTALGRDINPVAYRAVRAALGPLSRREIVETYEKLSCEVEDELRELYTSTDSFGDDCEVLYYFWVKTAQCLHCESAVDLFKSYVFASHAYPKRHPEVQVLCPACDEIFKSCYKAGEVDCPHCSYRFDQDSGRTRRTKATCPTCESDFRIAEAARSGNSPPDHRLYAKLVLRRDGEKEYLAITEEDRRQYEQAGRRLEDLNFSLEQVPIPPGHNTDQVRNYGYRYWNEFFNDSQLLALTLL
;
A
#
# COMPACT_ATOMS: atom_id res chain seq x y z
N MET A 1 -8.06 -46.87 -6.44
CA MET A 1 -9.12 -46.78 -7.46
C MET A 1 -10.42 -46.33 -6.79
N THR A 2 -10.45 -45.13 -6.30
CA THR A 2 -11.57 -44.55 -5.57
C THR A 2 -12.11 -43.36 -6.36
N ASN A 3 -13.39 -43.49 -6.71
CA ASN A 3 -14.34 -42.39 -6.90
C ASN A 3 -14.54 -41.68 -8.25
N LEU A 4 -14.27 -42.27 -9.36
CA LEU A 4 -14.95 -41.83 -10.60
C LEU A 4 -16.48 -42.14 -10.54
N ALA A 5 -16.90 -43.22 -9.86
CA ALA A 5 -18.30 -43.56 -9.65
C ALA A 5 -19.00 -42.55 -8.70
N ALA A 6 -18.39 -42.19 -7.56
CA ALA A 6 -18.95 -41.22 -6.64
C ALA A 6 -19.01 -39.81 -7.23
N THR A 7 -18.09 -39.47 -8.15
CA THR A 7 -18.13 -38.19 -8.88
C THR A 7 -19.23 -38.16 -9.92
N ARG A 8 -19.54 -39.29 -10.61
CA ARG A 8 -20.65 -39.37 -11.57
C ARG A 8 -22.01 -39.35 -10.88
N GLU A 9 -22.19 -40.07 -9.77
CA GLU A 9 -23.45 -40.01 -8.99
C GLU A 9 -23.71 -38.62 -8.40
N ARG A 10 -22.67 -37.85 -8.04
CA ARG A 10 -22.80 -36.44 -7.65
C ARG A 10 -23.22 -35.53 -8.79
N GLN A 11 -22.73 -35.74 -10.00
CA GLN A 11 -23.13 -34.97 -11.19
C GLN A 11 -24.61 -35.15 -11.57
N GLU A 12 -25.20 -36.31 -11.30
CA GLU A 12 -26.63 -36.60 -11.62
C GLU A 12 -27.58 -36.01 -10.57
N ARG A 13 -27.16 -35.77 -9.32
CA ARG A 13 -28.03 -35.28 -8.23
C ARG A 13 -27.92 -33.76 -7.98
N GLY A 14 -26.97 -33.08 -8.60
CA GLY A 14 -26.67 -31.70 -8.33
C GLY A 14 -25.83 -31.52 -7.05
N SER A 15 -25.63 -30.27 -6.64
CA SER A 15 -24.81 -29.89 -5.47
C SER A 15 -25.53 -28.89 -4.56
N ALA A 16 -25.09 -28.75 -3.31
CA ALA A 16 -25.60 -27.72 -2.41
C ALA A 16 -25.34 -26.30 -2.91
N LEU A 17 -24.37 -26.12 -3.81
CA LEU A 17 -24.12 -24.84 -4.49
C LEU A 17 -25.26 -24.44 -5.41
N GLU A 18 -25.90 -25.44 -6.08
CA GLU A 18 -27.02 -25.24 -7.02
C GLU A 18 -28.37 -25.17 -6.31
N ASN A 19 -28.50 -25.82 -5.16
CA ASN A 19 -29.74 -25.93 -4.43
C ASN A 19 -29.58 -25.53 -2.96
N GLY A 20 -30.28 -24.45 -2.55
CA GLY A 20 -30.32 -24.06 -1.15
C GLY A 20 -29.04 -23.39 -0.61
N PHE A 21 -28.18 -22.87 -1.50
CA PHE A 21 -26.97 -22.18 -1.09
C PHE A 21 -27.26 -20.96 -0.17
N PRO A 22 -26.64 -20.84 1.01
CA PRO A 22 -27.06 -19.91 2.06
C PRO A 22 -26.57 -18.48 1.82
N CYS A 23 -26.93 -17.87 0.69
CA CYS A 23 -26.44 -16.54 0.27
C CYS A 23 -26.64 -15.46 1.32
N GLY A 24 -27.78 -15.44 2.06
CA GLY A 24 -28.08 -14.42 3.05
C GLY A 24 -27.09 -14.47 4.23
N LYS A 25 -26.97 -15.62 4.88
CA LYS A 25 -26.03 -15.82 6.01
C LYS A 25 -24.57 -15.61 5.58
N LEU A 26 -24.22 -16.07 4.39
CA LEU A 26 -22.89 -15.90 3.85
C LEU A 26 -22.56 -14.42 3.59
N SER A 27 -23.54 -13.63 3.15
CA SER A 27 -23.37 -12.18 2.93
C SER A 27 -23.07 -11.44 4.23
N GLU A 28 -23.70 -11.82 5.34
CA GLU A 28 -23.43 -11.25 6.67
C GLU A 28 -21.98 -11.52 7.10
N ILE A 29 -21.48 -12.75 6.91
CA ILE A 29 -20.11 -13.13 7.22
C ILE A 29 -19.12 -12.37 6.31
N ALA A 30 -19.43 -12.29 5.02
CA ALA A 30 -18.63 -11.61 4.02
C ALA A 30 -18.53 -10.09 4.29
N GLU A 31 -19.62 -9.49 4.77
CA GLU A 31 -19.64 -8.09 5.21
C GLU A 31 -18.68 -7.86 6.39
N LEU A 32 -18.72 -8.70 7.42
CA LEU A 32 -17.83 -8.64 8.56
C LEU A 32 -16.35 -8.82 8.14
N GLU A 33 -16.06 -9.80 7.27
CA GLU A 33 -14.71 -10.01 6.71
C GLU A 33 -14.24 -8.78 5.94
N SER A 34 -15.10 -8.17 5.13
CA SER A 34 -14.78 -6.98 4.34
C SER A 34 -14.56 -5.74 5.20
N TYR A 35 -15.38 -5.55 6.24
CA TYR A 35 -15.33 -4.38 7.11
C TYR A 35 -14.10 -4.39 8.04
N ARG A 36 -13.71 -5.57 8.53
CA ARG A 36 -12.61 -5.74 9.48
C ARG A 36 -11.42 -6.47 8.85
N LYS A 37 -10.94 -5.98 7.73
CA LYS A 37 -9.83 -6.57 6.94
C LYS A 37 -8.56 -6.83 7.76
N GLU A 38 -8.30 -5.99 8.75
CA GLU A 38 -7.10 -6.10 9.59
C GLU A 38 -7.19 -7.25 10.58
N LEU A 39 -8.38 -7.52 11.12
CA LEU A 39 -8.63 -8.59 12.08
C LEU A 39 -8.84 -9.95 11.42
N ASN A 40 -9.38 -9.97 10.21
CA ASN A 40 -9.76 -11.19 9.49
C ASN A 40 -8.78 -11.51 8.35
N ARG A 41 -7.48 -11.31 8.58
CA ARG A 41 -6.46 -11.70 7.60
C ARG A 41 -6.34 -13.22 7.56
N PRO A 42 -6.46 -13.85 6.39
CA PRO A 42 -6.21 -15.27 6.28
C PRO A 42 -4.72 -15.59 6.50
N ILE A 43 -4.43 -16.79 7.00
CA ILE A 43 -3.07 -17.25 7.27
C ILE A 43 -2.15 -17.25 6.05
N TYR A 44 -2.70 -17.32 4.86
CA TYR A 44 -1.97 -17.27 3.58
C TYR A 44 -1.77 -15.83 3.05
N TYR A 45 -2.07 -14.79 3.85
CA TYR A 45 -1.86 -13.40 3.45
C TYR A 45 -0.41 -12.98 3.70
N LEU A 46 0.35 -12.78 2.61
CA LEU A 46 1.73 -12.29 2.69
C LEU A 46 1.83 -10.79 2.39
N HIS A 47 1.08 -10.31 1.41
CA HIS A 47 1.14 -8.91 1.02
C HIS A 47 -0.23 -8.38 0.57
N LYS A 48 -0.33 -7.07 0.43
CA LYS A 48 -1.55 -6.40 -0.04
C LYS A 48 -1.81 -6.73 -1.50
N TRP A 49 -2.99 -7.34 -1.77
CA TRP A 49 -3.50 -7.60 -3.11
C TRP A 49 -4.80 -6.84 -3.31
N TRP A 50 -4.85 -5.95 -4.31
CA TRP A 50 -5.97 -5.00 -4.47
C TRP A 50 -7.31 -5.65 -4.75
N ALA A 51 -7.32 -6.72 -5.53
CA ALA A 51 -8.52 -7.45 -5.94
C ALA A 51 -8.72 -8.76 -5.15
N ARG A 52 -8.22 -8.83 -3.89
CA ARG A 52 -8.38 -10.01 -3.05
C ARG A 52 -9.86 -10.33 -2.84
N ARG A 53 -10.21 -11.57 -3.05
CA ARG A 53 -11.55 -12.11 -2.80
C ARG A 53 -11.71 -12.49 -1.33
N LEU A 54 -12.97 -12.64 -0.89
CA LEU A 54 -13.29 -13.00 0.49
C LEU A 54 -13.15 -14.50 0.69
N GLY A 55 -12.38 -14.92 1.69
CA GLY A 55 -12.13 -16.32 2.00
C GLY A 55 -13.41 -17.04 2.40
N SER A 56 -14.28 -16.40 3.17
CA SER A 56 -15.58 -16.94 3.57
C SER A 56 -16.45 -17.38 2.37
N VAL A 57 -16.51 -16.54 1.32
CA VAL A 57 -17.29 -16.83 0.12
C VAL A 57 -16.72 -18.04 -0.62
N PHE A 58 -15.39 -18.09 -0.80
CA PHE A 58 -14.76 -19.21 -1.51
C PHE A 58 -14.79 -20.51 -0.71
N ARG A 59 -14.64 -20.45 0.62
CA ARG A 59 -14.84 -21.60 1.50
C ARG A 59 -16.24 -22.19 1.33
N ALA A 60 -17.28 -21.35 1.41
CA ALA A 60 -18.65 -21.80 1.24
C ALA A 60 -18.91 -22.36 -0.17
N ALA A 61 -18.36 -21.72 -1.21
CA ALA A 61 -18.51 -22.19 -2.59
C ALA A 61 -17.87 -23.57 -2.79
N ILE A 62 -16.68 -23.84 -2.25
CA ILE A 62 -16.02 -25.14 -2.32
C ILE A 62 -16.84 -26.19 -1.56
N LEU A 63 -17.28 -25.90 -0.35
CA LEU A 63 -18.14 -26.78 0.44
C LEU A 63 -19.46 -27.09 -0.31
N GLY A 64 -20.12 -26.06 -0.83
CA GLY A 64 -21.35 -26.21 -1.59
C GLY A 64 -21.20 -27.06 -2.85
N ALA A 65 -20.09 -26.89 -3.58
CA ALA A 65 -19.79 -27.71 -4.76
C ALA A 65 -19.40 -29.16 -4.40
N ALA A 66 -18.85 -29.38 -3.22
CA ALA A 66 -18.36 -30.68 -2.76
C ALA A 66 -19.46 -31.54 -2.06
N THR A 67 -20.57 -30.94 -1.67
CA THR A 67 -21.62 -31.60 -0.87
C THR A 67 -22.92 -31.80 -1.63
N SER A 68 -23.78 -32.73 -1.15
CA SER A 68 -25.06 -33.01 -1.76
C SER A 68 -26.06 -31.85 -1.56
N PRO A 69 -27.14 -31.77 -2.39
CA PRO A 69 -28.11 -30.69 -2.30
C PRO A 69 -28.83 -30.56 -0.94
N GLU A 70 -28.89 -31.64 -0.18
CA GLU A 70 -29.54 -31.70 1.13
C GLU A 70 -28.60 -31.23 2.26
N THR A 71 -27.30 -31.01 1.96
CA THR A 71 -26.31 -30.65 2.96
C THR A 71 -26.45 -29.18 3.37
N ASN A 72 -26.52 -28.92 4.68
CA ASN A 72 -26.43 -27.57 5.20
C ASN A 72 -25.00 -27.06 5.13
N VAL A 73 -24.68 -26.26 4.14
CA VAL A 73 -23.33 -25.70 3.94
C VAL A 73 -22.85 -24.92 5.15
N MET A 74 -23.73 -24.23 5.89
CA MET A 74 -23.35 -23.44 7.06
C MET A 74 -22.94 -24.30 8.26
N GLU A 75 -23.45 -25.50 8.39
CA GLU A 75 -22.98 -26.43 9.42
C GLU A 75 -21.56 -26.93 9.07
N CYS A 76 -21.31 -27.27 7.81
CA CYS A 76 -19.98 -27.64 7.33
C CYS A 76 -18.97 -26.50 7.39
N PHE A 77 -19.44 -25.25 7.31
CA PHE A 77 -18.56 -24.07 7.27
C PHE A 77 -17.73 -23.90 8.54
N TYR A 78 -18.29 -24.22 9.71
CA TYR A 78 -17.66 -24.04 11.03
C TYR A 78 -17.10 -25.34 11.61
N THR A 79 -17.34 -26.47 10.97
CA THR A 79 -16.83 -27.77 11.43
C THR A 79 -15.57 -28.18 10.67
N PRO A 80 -14.70 -29.00 11.24
CA PRO A 80 -13.63 -29.63 10.50
C PRO A 80 -14.22 -30.53 9.40
N VAL A 81 -13.87 -30.24 8.16
CA VAL A 81 -14.24 -31.01 6.98
C VAL A 81 -12.96 -31.37 6.25
N ASP A 82 -12.83 -32.60 5.83
CA ASP A 82 -11.76 -33.08 4.99
C ASP A 82 -12.32 -33.51 3.63
N LEU A 83 -11.90 -32.81 2.59
CA LEU A 83 -12.28 -33.05 1.21
C LEU A 83 -11.12 -33.71 0.43
N GLU A 84 -10.39 -34.63 1.07
CA GLU A 84 -9.31 -35.36 0.42
C GLU A 84 -9.79 -36.03 -0.89
N GLY A 85 -8.98 -35.93 -1.93
CA GLY A 85 -9.31 -36.44 -3.27
C GLY A 85 -10.12 -35.48 -4.16
N LEU A 86 -10.64 -34.37 -3.62
CA LEU A 86 -11.25 -33.33 -4.43
C LEU A 86 -10.15 -32.43 -5.02
N ILE A 87 -10.25 -32.16 -6.32
CA ILE A 87 -9.35 -31.23 -7.02
C ILE A 87 -10.07 -29.91 -7.23
N VAL A 88 -9.50 -28.82 -6.74
CA VAL A 88 -9.97 -27.44 -6.98
C VAL A 88 -8.98 -26.73 -7.87
N TYR A 89 -9.45 -26.25 -9.03
CA TYR A 89 -8.62 -25.52 -9.98
C TYR A 89 -9.06 -24.07 -10.13
N ASP A 90 -8.14 -23.14 -9.93
CA ASP A 90 -8.35 -21.70 -10.15
C ASP A 90 -7.38 -21.20 -11.22
N PRO A 91 -7.87 -20.93 -12.46
CA PRO A 91 -7.02 -20.44 -13.56
C PRO A 91 -6.62 -18.96 -13.44
N PHE A 92 -7.20 -18.22 -12.47
CA PHE A 92 -6.99 -16.78 -12.23
C PHE A 92 -6.81 -16.52 -10.73
N MET A 93 -5.92 -17.28 -10.09
CA MET A 93 -5.83 -17.39 -8.62
C MET A 93 -5.55 -16.06 -7.88
N GLY A 94 -4.96 -15.06 -8.54
CA GLY A 94 -4.64 -13.77 -7.93
C GLY A 94 -3.88 -13.90 -6.61
N SER A 95 -4.49 -13.45 -5.52
CA SER A 95 -3.94 -13.59 -4.17
C SER A 95 -4.00 -15.01 -3.57
N GLY A 96 -4.54 -15.97 -4.30
CA GLY A 96 -4.64 -17.37 -3.86
C GLY A 96 -5.78 -17.66 -2.88
N THR A 97 -6.82 -16.85 -2.85
CA THR A 97 -7.96 -17.08 -1.93
C THR A 97 -8.57 -18.46 -2.11
N THR A 98 -8.90 -18.83 -3.35
CA THR A 98 -9.46 -20.16 -3.68
C THR A 98 -8.50 -21.27 -3.27
N ILE A 99 -7.20 -21.10 -3.58
CA ILE A 99 -6.17 -22.09 -3.31
C ILE A 99 -6.00 -22.29 -1.80
N GLY A 100 -5.95 -21.18 -1.04
CA GLY A 100 -5.83 -21.22 0.42
C GLY A 100 -7.05 -21.87 1.10
N GLU A 101 -8.26 -21.53 0.67
CA GLU A 101 -9.45 -22.15 1.26
C GLU A 101 -9.60 -23.62 0.85
N ALA A 102 -9.25 -23.99 -0.39
CA ALA A 102 -9.22 -25.37 -0.82
C ALA A 102 -8.22 -26.20 -0.01
N HIS A 103 -7.00 -25.66 0.21
CA HIS A 103 -5.97 -26.30 1.03
C HIS A 103 -6.43 -26.53 2.48
N LYS A 104 -7.10 -25.54 3.11
CA LYS A 104 -7.67 -25.68 4.46
C LYS A 104 -8.76 -26.77 4.55
N LEU A 105 -9.39 -27.09 3.45
CA LEU A 105 -10.45 -28.12 3.36
C LEU A 105 -9.89 -29.51 2.94
N GLY A 106 -8.56 -29.69 2.88
CA GLY A 106 -7.93 -30.95 2.49
C GLY A 106 -7.91 -31.21 0.98
N CYS A 107 -8.39 -30.28 0.14
CA CYS A 107 -8.42 -30.46 -1.30
C CYS A 107 -7.03 -30.42 -1.94
N THR A 108 -6.85 -31.10 -3.06
CA THR A 108 -5.73 -30.83 -3.98
C THR A 108 -6.02 -29.53 -4.72
N ALA A 109 -5.26 -28.46 -4.39
CA ALA A 109 -5.46 -27.13 -4.97
C ALA A 109 -4.49 -26.88 -6.13
N LEU A 110 -5.02 -26.53 -7.30
CA LEU A 110 -4.25 -26.17 -8.49
C LEU A 110 -4.53 -24.71 -8.84
N GLY A 111 -3.49 -23.88 -8.86
CA GLY A 111 -3.62 -22.46 -9.18
C GLY A 111 -2.76 -22.06 -10.38
N ARG A 112 -3.29 -21.15 -11.18
CA ARG A 112 -2.59 -20.49 -12.28
C ARG A 112 -2.88 -19.01 -12.27
N ASP A 113 -1.88 -18.22 -12.65
CA ASP A 113 -2.06 -16.78 -12.91
C ASP A 113 -1.06 -16.32 -13.97
N ILE A 114 -1.42 -15.31 -14.75
CA ILE A 114 -0.52 -14.68 -15.70
C ILE A 114 0.49 -13.75 -14.98
N ASN A 115 0.12 -13.25 -13.80
CA ASN A 115 0.96 -12.38 -13.01
C ASN A 115 1.99 -13.22 -12.20
N PRO A 116 3.30 -13.08 -12.47
CA PRO A 116 4.33 -13.84 -11.76
C PRO A 116 4.39 -13.51 -10.25
N VAL A 117 3.96 -12.31 -9.84
CA VAL A 117 3.88 -11.93 -8.42
C VAL A 117 2.81 -12.76 -7.71
N ALA A 118 1.63 -12.95 -8.35
CA ALA A 118 0.59 -13.83 -7.82
C ALA A 118 1.12 -15.25 -7.57
N TYR A 119 1.78 -15.83 -8.57
CA TYR A 119 2.35 -17.17 -8.46
C TYR A 119 3.37 -17.26 -7.31
N ARG A 120 4.32 -16.32 -7.23
CA ARG A 120 5.35 -16.32 -6.18
C ARG A 120 4.75 -16.12 -4.79
N ALA A 121 3.81 -15.19 -4.64
CA ALA A 121 3.14 -14.92 -3.36
C ALA A 121 2.36 -16.14 -2.85
N VAL A 122 1.57 -16.78 -3.72
CA VAL A 122 0.80 -17.98 -3.34
C VAL A 122 1.71 -19.14 -3.02
N ARG A 123 2.77 -19.36 -3.81
CA ARG A 123 3.76 -20.40 -3.55
C ARG A 123 4.49 -20.20 -2.22
N ALA A 124 4.86 -18.96 -1.90
CA ALA A 124 5.49 -18.63 -0.63
C ALA A 124 4.54 -18.80 0.55
N ALA A 125 3.25 -18.42 0.39
CA ALA A 125 2.26 -18.50 1.46
C ALA A 125 1.84 -19.94 1.81
N LEU A 126 1.80 -20.84 0.83
CA LEU A 126 1.24 -22.21 0.96
C LEU A 126 2.28 -23.32 0.73
N GLY A 127 3.51 -22.94 0.39
CA GLY A 127 4.61 -23.90 0.21
C GLY A 127 5.14 -24.46 1.54
N PRO A 128 6.00 -25.46 1.48
CA PRO A 128 6.68 -25.96 2.66
C PRO A 128 7.62 -24.88 3.21
N LEU A 129 7.38 -24.44 4.43
CA LEU A 129 8.15 -23.39 5.11
C LEU A 129 8.80 -23.97 6.37
N SER A 130 10.11 -23.74 6.53
CA SER A 130 10.84 -24.01 7.75
C SER A 130 10.89 -22.75 8.60
N ARG A 131 10.21 -22.75 9.75
CA ARG A 131 10.26 -21.63 10.69
C ARG A 131 11.70 -21.28 11.09
N ARG A 132 12.52 -22.31 11.30
CA ARG A 132 13.92 -22.12 11.67
C ARG A 132 14.70 -21.38 10.59
N GLU A 133 14.60 -21.83 9.34
CA GLU A 133 15.29 -21.18 8.21
C GLU A 133 14.82 -19.72 7.99
N ILE A 134 13.52 -19.44 8.19
CA ILE A 134 13.00 -18.08 8.10
C ILE A 134 13.61 -17.21 9.19
N VAL A 135 13.66 -17.68 10.44
CA VAL A 135 14.22 -16.91 11.57
C VAL A 135 15.71 -16.69 11.37
N GLU A 136 16.48 -17.74 11.06
CA GLU A 136 17.92 -17.65 10.79
C GLU A 136 18.24 -16.67 9.64
N THR A 137 17.45 -16.73 8.56
CA THR A 137 17.61 -15.82 7.41
C THR A 137 17.27 -14.38 7.78
N TYR A 138 16.20 -14.17 8.55
CA TYR A 138 15.80 -12.86 9.03
C TYR A 138 16.87 -12.25 9.95
N GLU A 139 17.37 -13.01 10.92
CA GLU A 139 18.41 -12.56 11.85
C GLU A 139 19.69 -12.19 11.09
N LYS A 140 20.08 -13.00 10.11
CA LYS A 140 21.24 -12.70 9.26
C LYS A 140 21.03 -11.41 8.47
N LEU A 141 19.89 -11.27 7.79
CA LEU A 141 19.57 -10.07 7.02
C LEU A 141 19.51 -8.82 7.93
N SER A 142 18.89 -8.94 9.11
CA SER A 142 18.84 -7.84 10.07
C SER A 142 20.24 -7.40 10.49
N CYS A 143 21.12 -8.32 10.83
CA CYS A 143 22.51 -7.97 11.20
C CYS A 143 23.27 -7.32 10.05
N GLU A 144 22.98 -7.64 8.80
CA GLU A 144 23.67 -7.08 7.63
C GLU A 144 23.21 -5.66 7.28
N VAL A 145 21.93 -5.34 7.48
CA VAL A 145 21.34 -4.09 6.93
C VAL A 145 20.67 -3.18 7.96
N GLU A 146 20.47 -3.63 9.21
CA GLU A 146 19.69 -2.88 10.21
C GLU A 146 20.29 -1.52 10.53
N ASP A 147 21.60 -1.44 10.75
CA ASP A 147 22.27 -0.19 11.11
C ASP A 147 22.18 0.83 9.97
N GLU A 148 22.41 0.40 8.73
CA GLU A 148 22.31 1.27 7.55
C GLU A 148 20.88 1.74 7.27
N LEU A 149 19.89 0.85 7.45
CA LEU A 149 18.49 1.23 7.32
C LEU A 149 18.05 2.16 8.45
N ARG A 150 18.52 1.93 9.67
CA ARG A 150 18.22 2.77 10.83
C ARG A 150 18.74 4.21 10.64
N GLU A 151 19.92 4.38 10.07
CA GLU A 151 20.45 5.70 9.73
C GLU A 151 19.50 6.51 8.85
N LEU A 152 18.80 5.87 7.90
CA LEU A 152 17.84 6.55 7.00
C LEU A 152 16.57 7.01 7.71
N TYR A 153 16.27 6.49 8.90
CA TYR A 153 15.04 6.72 9.66
C TYR A 153 15.32 7.18 11.10
N THR A 154 16.48 7.78 11.34
CA THR A 154 16.83 8.45 12.60
C THR A 154 16.80 9.97 12.41
N SER A 155 16.24 10.69 13.36
CA SER A 155 16.22 12.14 13.38
C SER A 155 16.16 12.65 14.82
N THR A 156 15.88 13.95 15.02
CA THR A 156 15.71 14.55 16.35
C THR A 156 14.27 14.96 16.60
N ASP A 157 13.83 14.83 17.85
CA ASP A 157 12.54 15.32 18.33
C ASP A 157 12.58 16.82 18.66
N SER A 158 11.48 17.38 19.18
CA SER A 158 11.39 18.80 19.57
C SER A 158 12.32 19.19 20.75
N PHE A 159 12.87 18.22 21.47
CA PHE A 159 13.82 18.44 22.57
C PHE A 159 15.30 18.32 22.11
N GLY A 160 15.53 17.89 20.87
CA GLY A 160 16.85 17.64 20.32
C GLY A 160 17.39 16.24 20.61
N ASP A 161 16.57 15.34 21.14
CA ASP A 161 16.94 13.95 21.38
C ASP A 161 16.76 13.10 20.11
N ASP A 162 17.69 12.15 19.89
CA ASP A 162 17.58 11.19 18.77
C ASP A 162 16.34 10.33 18.92
N CYS A 163 15.59 10.21 17.83
CA CYS A 163 14.35 9.47 17.76
C CYS A 163 14.18 8.73 16.42
N GLU A 164 13.30 7.74 16.42
CA GLU A 164 12.93 7.01 15.21
C GLU A 164 11.92 7.79 14.37
N VAL A 165 12.16 7.89 13.08
CA VAL A 165 11.20 8.46 12.13
C VAL A 165 10.27 7.37 11.63
N LEU A 166 9.00 7.50 11.98
CA LEU A 166 7.95 6.57 11.52
C LEU A 166 7.53 6.87 10.08
N TYR A 167 7.44 8.15 9.71
CA TYR A 167 7.06 8.59 8.37
C TYR A 167 7.75 9.90 8.01
N TYR A 168 8.30 9.97 6.80
CA TYR A 168 8.63 11.19 6.11
C TYR A 168 7.51 11.58 5.15
N PHE A 169 7.12 12.85 5.12
CA PHE A 169 6.08 13.39 4.27
C PHE A 169 6.67 14.16 3.10
N TRP A 170 6.22 13.81 1.91
CA TRP A 170 6.74 14.31 0.66
C TRP A 170 5.64 14.96 -0.16
N VAL A 171 5.97 16.07 -0.82
CA VAL A 171 5.12 16.69 -1.85
C VAL A 171 5.82 16.59 -3.20
N LYS A 172 5.06 16.40 -4.25
CA LYS A 172 5.57 16.53 -5.61
C LYS A 172 5.75 17.99 -5.95
N THR A 173 6.81 18.31 -6.71
CA THR A 173 7.10 19.66 -7.21
C THR A 173 7.17 19.67 -8.72
N ALA A 174 6.75 20.78 -9.33
CA ALA A 174 6.88 20.96 -10.78
C ALA A 174 7.38 22.41 -11.06
N GLN A 175 8.10 22.56 -12.15
CA GLN A 175 8.53 23.89 -12.60
C GLN A 175 7.38 24.62 -13.29
N CYS A 176 7.18 25.89 -12.94
CA CYS A 176 6.20 26.75 -13.61
C CYS A 176 6.63 26.99 -15.07
N LEU A 177 5.71 26.78 -16.02
CA LEU A 177 5.96 27.00 -17.44
C LEU A 177 6.22 28.45 -17.84
N HIS A 178 5.93 29.43 -16.95
CA HIS A 178 6.01 30.86 -17.25
C HIS A 178 7.24 31.51 -16.61
N CYS A 179 7.63 31.12 -15.38
CA CYS A 179 8.72 31.76 -14.65
C CYS A 179 9.75 30.76 -14.10
N GLU A 180 9.60 29.49 -14.43
CA GLU A 180 10.52 28.39 -14.05
C GLU A 180 10.67 28.14 -12.53
N SER A 181 9.91 28.86 -11.69
CA SER A 181 9.91 28.63 -10.25
C SER A 181 9.38 27.25 -9.90
N ALA A 182 9.98 26.62 -8.90
CA ALA A 182 9.46 25.37 -8.34
C ALA A 182 8.14 25.61 -7.62
N VAL A 183 7.15 24.77 -7.90
CA VAL A 183 5.79 24.85 -7.34
C VAL A 183 5.46 23.54 -6.63
N ASP A 184 5.19 23.62 -5.34
CA ASP A 184 4.70 22.48 -4.56
C ASP A 184 3.26 22.15 -4.91
N LEU A 185 3.01 20.88 -5.23
CA LEU A 185 1.73 20.43 -5.75
C LEU A 185 0.74 20.03 -4.65
N PHE A 186 0.62 20.84 -3.60
CA PHE A 186 -0.36 20.63 -2.54
C PHE A 186 -1.79 20.82 -3.03
N LYS A 187 -2.67 19.86 -2.73
CA LYS A 187 -4.13 20.00 -2.88
C LYS A 187 -4.76 20.66 -1.67
N SER A 188 -4.18 20.44 -0.50
CA SER A 188 -4.55 20.96 0.80
C SER A 188 -3.26 21.05 1.61
N TYR A 189 -3.18 21.99 2.52
CA TYR A 189 -2.09 22.10 3.47
C TYR A 189 -2.31 21.25 4.73
N VAL A 190 -3.49 20.64 4.88
CA VAL A 190 -3.75 19.58 5.85
C VAL A 190 -3.10 18.29 5.33
N PHE A 191 -2.06 17.80 5.98
CA PHE A 191 -1.31 16.62 5.53
C PHE A 191 -1.53 15.39 6.42
N ALA A 192 -1.98 15.56 7.66
CA ALA A 192 -2.33 14.44 8.53
C ALA A 192 -3.63 14.70 9.28
N SER A 193 -4.48 13.69 9.31
CA SER A 193 -5.77 13.69 10.02
C SER A 193 -6.12 12.31 10.50
N HIS A 194 -6.96 12.23 11.54
CA HIS A 194 -7.50 10.96 11.98
C HIS A 194 -8.44 10.35 10.92
N ALA A 195 -8.55 9.01 10.88
CA ALA A 195 -9.45 8.30 9.95
C ALA A 195 -10.95 8.68 10.14
N TYR A 196 -11.30 9.14 11.34
CA TYR A 196 -12.64 9.66 11.69
C TYR A 196 -12.57 11.14 12.10
N PRO A 197 -12.31 12.09 11.16
CA PRO A 197 -11.99 13.47 11.49
C PRO A 197 -13.17 14.22 12.14
N LYS A 198 -14.40 13.78 11.93
CA LYS A 198 -15.57 14.35 12.63
C LYS A 198 -15.60 14.05 14.13
N ARG A 199 -15.00 12.94 14.56
CA ARG A 199 -14.90 12.56 15.98
C ARG A 199 -13.59 13.03 16.62
N HIS A 200 -12.54 13.12 15.81
CA HIS A 200 -11.21 13.56 16.17
C HIS A 200 -10.79 14.69 15.25
N PRO A 201 -11.24 15.92 15.49
CA PRO A 201 -11.13 17.02 14.55
C PRO A 201 -9.72 17.64 14.47
N GLU A 202 -8.79 17.24 15.32
CA GLU A 202 -7.41 17.72 15.24
C GLU A 202 -6.73 17.24 13.94
N VAL A 203 -6.10 18.16 13.23
CA VAL A 203 -5.34 17.91 12.01
C VAL A 203 -3.97 18.59 12.07
N GLN A 204 -3.01 18.09 11.31
CA GLN A 204 -1.70 18.72 11.13
C GLN A 204 -1.69 19.53 9.85
N VAL A 205 -1.22 20.75 9.95
CA VAL A 205 -1.22 21.73 8.85
C VAL A 205 0.20 22.23 8.61
N LEU A 206 0.58 22.33 7.35
CA LEU A 206 1.82 22.95 6.91
C LEU A 206 1.54 24.40 6.54
N CYS A 207 2.30 25.35 7.07
CA CYS A 207 2.24 26.73 6.62
C CYS A 207 2.94 26.90 5.26
N PRO A 208 2.27 27.41 4.22
CA PRO A 208 2.91 27.58 2.90
C PRO A 208 3.90 28.73 2.82
N ALA A 209 4.04 29.55 3.89
CA ALA A 209 4.94 30.69 3.91
C ALA A 209 6.25 30.44 4.68
N CYS A 210 6.23 29.60 5.73
CA CYS A 210 7.40 29.37 6.57
C CYS A 210 7.72 27.88 6.80
N ASP A 211 6.96 26.96 6.18
CA ASP A 211 7.09 25.51 6.32
C ASP A 211 6.91 24.97 7.75
N GLU A 212 6.46 25.80 8.70
CA GLU A 212 6.16 25.34 10.06
C GLU A 212 4.89 24.49 10.10
N ILE A 213 4.90 23.51 11.02
CA ILE A 213 3.80 22.59 11.25
C ILE A 213 3.06 22.97 12.53
N PHE A 214 1.74 22.99 12.46
CA PHE A 214 0.91 23.29 13.61
C PHE A 214 -0.41 22.51 13.58
N LYS A 215 -1.05 22.42 14.74
CA LYS A 215 -2.35 21.78 14.90
C LYS A 215 -3.48 22.74 14.57
N SER A 216 -4.49 22.23 13.88
CA SER A 216 -5.71 22.97 13.55
C SER A 216 -6.93 22.04 13.62
N CYS A 217 -8.12 22.57 13.29
CA CYS A 217 -9.35 21.80 13.24
C CYS A 217 -9.64 21.36 11.79
N TYR A 218 -10.19 20.18 11.66
CA TYR A 218 -10.64 19.64 10.38
C TYR A 218 -11.69 20.58 9.72
N LYS A 219 -11.44 20.96 8.47
CA LYS A 219 -12.27 21.90 7.70
C LYS A 219 -12.43 23.28 8.35
N ALA A 220 -11.40 23.79 8.97
CA ALA A 220 -11.42 25.14 9.53
C ALA A 220 -11.43 26.25 8.45
N GLY A 221 -11.04 25.94 7.21
CA GLY A 221 -10.93 26.93 6.14
C GLY A 221 -9.75 27.88 6.36
N GLU A 222 -10.01 29.18 6.53
CA GLU A 222 -8.97 30.14 6.80
C GLU A 222 -8.37 30.03 8.20
N VAL A 223 -7.05 30.02 8.26
CA VAL A 223 -6.26 29.92 9.51
C VAL A 223 -5.08 30.88 9.46
N ASP A 224 -4.66 31.33 10.63
CA ASP A 224 -3.43 32.14 10.79
C ASP A 224 -2.31 31.21 11.31
N CYS A 225 -1.15 31.25 10.67
CA CYS A 225 0.02 30.50 11.14
C CYS A 225 0.48 31.06 12.50
N PRO A 226 0.62 30.25 13.55
CA PRO A 226 1.04 30.71 14.86
C PRO A 226 2.50 31.19 14.89
N HIS A 227 3.32 30.81 13.90
CA HIS A 227 4.73 31.17 13.83
C HIS A 227 4.99 32.46 13.03
N CYS A 228 4.41 32.59 11.82
CA CYS A 228 4.67 33.75 10.95
C CYS A 228 3.44 34.65 10.71
N SER A 229 2.31 34.34 11.32
CA SER A 229 1.04 35.08 11.19
C SER A 229 0.48 35.14 9.75
N TYR A 230 0.99 34.32 8.82
CA TYR A 230 0.47 34.26 7.47
C TYR A 230 -0.91 33.61 7.47
N ARG A 231 -1.89 34.32 6.85
CA ARG A 231 -3.28 33.84 6.71
C ARG A 231 -3.47 33.09 5.40
N PHE A 232 -4.07 31.91 5.47
CA PHE A 232 -4.34 31.09 4.29
C PHE A 232 -5.48 30.09 4.54
N ASP A 233 -6.08 29.61 3.45
CA ASP A 233 -7.05 28.51 3.51
C ASP A 233 -6.30 27.17 3.59
N GLN A 234 -6.38 26.49 4.76
CA GLN A 234 -5.70 25.21 4.98
C GLN A 234 -6.26 24.07 4.11
N ASP A 235 -7.53 24.16 3.70
CA ASP A 235 -8.22 23.13 2.93
C ASP A 235 -7.98 23.26 1.42
N SER A 236 -7.35 24.37 0.98
CA SER A 236 -7.13 24.71 -0.42
C SER A 236 -5.67 24.99 -0.74
N GLY A 237 -4.99 24.02 -1.37
CA GLY A 237 -3.62 24.19 -1.85
C GLY A 237 -3.56 24.77 -3.26
N ARG A 238 -2.34 24.81 -3.82
CA ARG A 238 -2.04 25.38 -5.14
C ARG A 238 -2.44 24.47 -6.31
N THR A 239 -2.87 23.21 -6.02
CA THR A 239 -3.19 22.23 -7.05
C THR A 239 -4.67 21.94 -7.11
N ARG A 240 -5.27 22.08 -8.30
CA ARG A 240 -6.67 21.72 -8.57
C ARG A 240 -6.74 20.75 -9.75
N ARG A 241 -7.13 19.49 -9.49
CA ARG A 241 -7.16 18.41 -10.49
C ARG A 241 -5.79 18.22 -11.16
N THR A 242 -5.67 18.67 -12.43
CA THR A 242 -4.46 18.50 -13.28
C THR A 242 -3.67 19.79 -13.45
N LYS A 243 -4.09 20.89 -12.80
CA LYS A 243 -3.47 22.21 -12.88
C LYS A 243 -2.86 22.63 -11.55
N ALA A 244 -1.82 23.43 -11.62
CA ALA A 244 -1.23 24.11 -10.48
C ALA A 244 -1.17 25.63 -10.75
N THR A 245 -1.29 26.43 -9.68
CA THR A 245 -1.12 27.89 -9.71
C THR A 245 0.24 28.23 -9.11
N CYS A 246 1.08 28.91 -9.86
CA CYS A 246 2.41 29.34 -9.42
C CYS A 246 2.31 30.41 -8.32
N PRO A 247 2.98 30.27 -7.16
CA PRO A 247 2.96 31.30 -6.11
C PRO A 247 3.77 32.54 -6.48
N THR A 248 4.68 32.46 -7.46
CA THR A 248 5.57 33.56 -7.83
C THR A 248 4.97 34.47 -8.90
N CYS A 249 4.35 33.91 -9.94
CA CYS A 249 3.79 34.69 -11.06
C CYS A 249 2.26 34.57 -11.19
N GLU A 250 1.61 33.87 -10.28
CA GLU A 250 0.16 33.62 -10.21
C GLU A 250 -0.47 32.98 -11.46
N SER A 251 0.35 32.50 -12.39
CA SER A 251 -0.10 31.84 -13.61
C SER A 251 -0.52 30.41 -13.35
N ASP A 252 -1.59 29.97 -13.99
CA ASP A 252 -2.00 28.58 -14.01
C ASP A 252 -1.26 27.81 -15.10
N PHE A 253 -0.83 26.60 -14.79
CA PHE A 253 -0.22 25.69 -15.76
C PHE A 253 -0.70 24.24 -15.55
N ARG A 254 -0.59 23.41 -16.59
CA ARG A 254 -0.89 21.98 -16.51
C ARG A 254 0.35 21.21 -16.06
N ILE A 255 0.21 20.43 -14.98
CA ILE A 255 1.31 19.66 -14.39
C ILE A 255 1.92 18.69 -15.42
N ALA A 256 1.08 18.03 -16.22
CA ALA A 256 1.56 17.11 -17.27
C ALA A 256 2.32 17.84 -18.40
N GLU A 257 2.01 19.10 -18.70
CA GLU A 257 2.76 19.89 -19.67
C GLU A 257 4.11 20.32 -19.12
N ALA A 258 4.17 20.71 -17.85
CA ALA A 258 5.43 21.03 -17.17
C ALA A 258 6.36 19.81 -17.12
N ALA A 259 5.86 18.63 -16.76
CA ALA A 259 6.61 17.40 -16.75
C ALA A 259 7.16 17.03 -18.15
N ARG A 260 6.36 17.20 -19.20
CA ARG A 260 6.81 16.95 -20.58
C ARG A 260 7.87 17.95 -21.05
N SER A 261 7.71 19.23 -20.71
CA SER A 261 8.69 20.27 -21.05
C SER A 261 10.03 20.04 -20.34
N GLY A 262 10.01 19.64 -19.08
CA GLY A 262 11.19 19.28 -18.31
C GLY A 262 11.77 17.91 -18.65
N ASN A 263 11.04 17.10 -19.44
CA ASN A 263 11.42 15.73 -19.82
C ASN A 263 11.69 14.81 -18.62
N SER A 264 11.07 15.09 -17.48
CA SER A 264 11.19 14.36 -16.20
C SER A 264 9.88 14.38 -15.45
N PRO A 265 9.62 13.38 -14.60
CA PRO A 265 8.47 13.42 -13.69
C PRO A 265 8.62 14.56 -12.67
N PRO A 266 7.52 14.96 -12.01
CA PRO A 266 7.57 15.89 -10.88
C PRO A 266 8.51 15.37 -9.79
N ASP A 267 9.37 16.26 -9.28
CA ASP A 267 10.33 15.98 -8.22
C ASP A 267 9.66 15.76 -6.86
N HIS A 268 10.46 15.40 -5.85
CA HIS A 268 10.01 15.19 -4.49
C HIS A 268 10.63 16.24 -3.56
N ARG A 269 9.80 16.97 -2.81
CA ARG A 269 10.25 17.82 -1.70
C ARG A 269 9.83 17.20 -0.37
N LEU A 270 10.79 16.97 0.50
CA LEU A 270 10.59 16.58 1.88
C LEU A 270 10.13 17.80 2.69
N TYR A 271 9.02 17.68 3.47
CA TYR A 271 8.50 18.85 4.19
C TYR A 271 8.12 18.58 5.64
N ALA A 272 7.85 17.32 6.03
CA ALA A 272 7.45 16.96 7.38
C ALA A 272 7.93 15.58 7.76
N LYS A 273 7.99 15.31 9.06
CA LYS A 273 8.25 13.98 9.63
C LYS A 273 7.29 13.68 10.78
N LEU A 274 7.00 12.39 10.98
CA LEU A 274 6.38 11.86 12.19
C LEU A 274 7.41 11.00 12.90
N VAL A 275 7.75 11.38 14.12
CA VAL A 275 8.73 10.68 14.94
C VAL A 275 8.09 9.93 16.09
N LEU A 276 8.78 8.90 16.55
CA LEU A 276 8.48 8.20 17.80
C LEU A 276 9.52 8.63 18.83
N ARG A 277 9.08 9.38 19.82
CA ARG A 277 9.93 9.84 20.93
C ARG A 277 10.30 8.68 21.85
N ARG A 278 11.34 8.85 22.65
CA ARG A 278 11.80 7.83 23.63
C ARG A 278 10.76 7.48 24.70
N ASP A 279 9.84 8.41 24.99
CA ASP A 279 8.71 8.18 25.91
C ASP A 279 7.53 7.43 25.28
N GLY A 280 7.62 7.08 23.99
CA GLY A 280 6.60 6.38 23.21
C GLY A 280 5.53 7.28 22.59
N GLU A 281 5.60 8.59 22.80
CA GLU A 281 4.71 9.56 22.18
C GLU A 281 5.08 9.82 20.72
N LYS A 282 4.07 10.13 19.90
CA LYS A 282 4.24 10.46 18.49
C LYS A 282 4.15 11.96 18.27
N GLU A 283 5.11 12.50 17.53
CA GLU A 283 5.19 13.93 17.27
C GLU A 283 5.36 14.23 15.78
N TYR A 284 4.58 15.20 15.26
CA TYR A 284 4.73 15.72 13.90
C TYR A 284 5.62 16.95 13.94
N LEU A 285 6.67 16.97 13.12
CA LEU A 285 7.67 18.01 13.10
C LEU A 285 7.98 18.49 11.67
N ALA A 286 8.36 19.76 11.55
CA ALA A 286 8.98 20.27 10.34
C ALA A 286 10.35 19.60 10.11
N ILE A 287 10.80 19.62 8.86
CA ILE A 287 12.09 19.07 8.45
C ILE A 287 13.22 20.01 8.88
N THR A 288 14.25 19.43 9.48
CA THR A 288 15.48 20.13 9.81
C THR A 288 16.48 20.12 8.65
N GLU A 289 17.53 20.95 8.74
CA GLU A 289 18.66 20.91 7.79
C GLU A 289 19.42 19.57 7.85
N GLU A 290 19.42 18.91 9.02
CA GLU A 290 20.03 17.58 9.16
C GLU A 290 19.25 16.52 8.40
N ASP A 291 17.89 16.53 8.48
CA ASP A 291 17.05 15.64 7.70
C ASP A 291 17.28 15.81 6.18
N ARG A 292 17.48 17.06 5.72
CA ARG A 292 17.79 17.36 4.31
C ARG A 292 19.14 16.80 3.89
N ARG A 293 20.16 17.03 4.73
CA ARG A 293 21.51 16.49 4.47
C ARG A 293 21.54 14.97 4.41
N GLN A 294 20.83 14.32 5.33
CA GLN A 294 20.69 12.86 5.36
C GLN A 294 20.05 12.35 4.07
N TYR A 295 19.01 13.03 3.58
CA TYR A 295 18.37 12.66 2.31
C TYR A 295 19.33 12.84 1.13
N GLU A 296 20.08 13.94 1.05
CA GLU A 296 21.07 14.15 0.00
C GLU A 296 22.21 13.13 0.05
N GLN A 297 22.61 12.71 1.25
CA GLN A 297 23.61 11.65 1.43
C GLN A 297 23.08 10.31 0.93
N ALA A 298 21.80 10.01 1.14
CA ALA A 298 21.18 8.80 0.61
C ALA A 298 21.24 8.77 -0.93
N GLY A 299 21.01 9.90 -1.61
CA GLY A 299 21.16 10.03 -3.06
C GLY A 299 22.59 9.77 -3.52
N ARG A 300 23.58 10.35 -2.88
CA ARG A 300 25.02 10.11 -3.20
C ARG A 300 25.42 8.65 -2.98
N ARG A 301 25.00 8.04 -1.87
CA ARG A 301 25.26 6.61 -1.61
C ARG A 301 24.63 5.71 -2.68
N LEU A 302 23.43 6.06 -3.14
CA LEU A 302 22.75 5.31 -4.20
C LEU A 302 23.55 5.38 -5.53
N GLU A 303 24.14 6.55 -5.86
CA GLU A 303 25.01 6.74 -7.01
C GLU A 303 26.31 5.91 -6.87
N ASP A 304 26.96 5.94 -5.69
CA ASP A 304 28.21 5.23 -5.41
C ASP A 304 28.07 3.70 -5.48
N LEU A 305 26.91 3.17 -5.07
CA LEU A 305 26.62 1.74 -5.13
C LEU A 305 26.56 1.21 -6.57
N ASN A 306 26.58 2.12 -7.57
CA ASN A 306 26.47 1.79 -9.01
C ASN A 306 25.37 0.74 -9.27
N PHE A 307 24.36 0.76 -8.39
CA PHE A 307 23.25 -0.16 -8.45
C PHE A 307 22.33 0.33 -9.56
N SER A 308 22.56 -0.19 -10.74
CA SER A 308 21.52 -0.14 -11.74
C SER A 308 20.36 -1.04 -11.25
N LEU A 309 19.46 -0.49 -10.40
CA LEU A 309 18.08 -0.96 -10.49
C LEU A 309 17.81 -0.93 -11.99
N GLU A 310 17.73 -2.12 -12.60
CA GLU A 310 17.48 -2.19 -14.04
C GLU A 310 16.39 -1.17 -14.33
N GLN A 311 16.71 -0.16 -15.14
CA GLN A 311 15.73 0.87 -15.50
C GLN A 311 14.66 0.18 -16.33
N VAL A 312 13.75 -0.51 -15.64
CA VAL A 312 12.65 -1.22 -16.29
C VAL A 312 11.70 -0.19 -16.86
N PRO A 313 11.63 -0.07 -18.19
CA PRO A 313 10.80 0.95 -18.81
C PRO A 313 9.32 0.68 -18.55
N ILE A 314 8.56 1.75 -18.36
CA ILE A 314 7.11 1.69 -18.27
C ILE A 314 6.56 1.48 -19.69
N PRO A 315 5.98 0.32 -20.02
CA PRO A 315 5.48 0.07 -21.37
C PRO A 315 4.29 1.00 -21.70
N PRO A 316 4.13 1.40 -22.97
CA PRO A 316 2.93 2.11 -23.39
C PRO A 316 1.68 1.25 -23.22
N GLY A 317 0.56 1.85 -22.80
CA GLY A 317 -0.70 1.15 -22.62
C GLY A 317 -1.73 1.97 -21.85
N HIS A 318 -2.99 1.62 -21.98
CA HIS A 318 -4.10 2.37 -21.41
C HIS A 318 -3.91 2.72 -19.92
N ASN A 319 -3.41 1.79 -19.11
CA ASN A 319 -3.21 1.99 -17.67
C ASN A 319 -1.91 2.75 -17.36
N THR A 320 -0.88 2.58 -18.17
CA THR A 320 0.45 3.17 -17.96
C THR A 320 0.61 4.54 -18.62
N ASP A 321 -0.18 4.84 -19.65
CA ASP A 321 -0.15 6.16 -20.28
C ASP A 321 -0.55 7.29 -19.33
N GLN A 322 -1.35 6.99 -18.29
CA GLN A 322 -1.68 7.96 -17.25
C GLN A 322 -0.42 8.53 -16.59
N VAL A 323 0.51 7.68 -16.15
CA VAL A 323 1.74 8.11 -15.49
C VAL A 323 2.80 8.60 -16.48
N ARG A 324 2.89 7.99 -17.67
CA ARG A 324 3.76 8.44 -18.75
C ARG A 324 3.46 9.87 -19.20
N ASN A 325 2.20 10.31 -19.16
CA ASN A 325 1.79 11.68 -19.42
C ASN A 325 2.36 12.70 -18.42
N TYR A 326 2.77 12.24 -17.23
CA TYR A 326 3.45 13.03 -16.20
C TYR A 326 4.98 12.85 -16.21
N GLY A 327 5.57 12.41 -17.32
CA GLY A 327 7.00 12.33 -17.52
C GLY A 327 7.66 11.04 -17.03
N TYR A 328 6.94 10.12 -16.36
CA TYR A 328 7.50 8.85 -15.89
C TYR A 328 7.84 7.93 -17.05
N ARG A 329 9.07 7.44 -17.08
CA ARG A 329 9.61 6.53 -18.12
C ARG A 329 9.97 5.17 -17.56
N TYR A 330 10.43 5.13 -16.33
CA TYR A 330 10.92 3.95 -15.62
C TYR A 330 10.19 3.76 -14.31
N TRP A 331 10.05 2.50 -13.85
CA TRP A 331 9.34 2.19 -12.62
C TRP A 331 10.04 2.70 -11.36
N ASN A 332 11.38 2.82 -11.37
CA ASN A 332 12.15 3.36 -10.25
C ASN A 332 11.88 4.87 -10.01
N GLU A 333 11.43 5.62 -11.01
CA GLU A 333 11.12 7.06 -10.87
C GLU A 333 9.90 7.35 -9.96
N PHE A 334 9.15 6.31 -9.53
CA PHE A 334 8.10 6.48 -8.53
C PHE A 334 8.62 6.63 -7.10
N PHE A 335 9.86 6.24 -6.86
CA PHE A 335 10.49 6.23 -5.56
C PHE A 335 11.44 7.43 -5.43
N ASN A 336 11.63 7.93 -4.22
CA ASN A 336 12.70 8.86 -3.91
C ASN A 336 14.00 8.11 -3.56
N ASP A 337 15.13 8.85 -3.47
CA ASP A 337 16.46 8.24 -3.30
C ASP A 337 16.60 7.42 -2.02
N SER A 338 16.04 7.90 -0.89
CA SER A 338 16.05 7.13 0.36
C SER A 338 15.27 5.82 0.26
N GLN A 339 14.14 5.82 -0.46
CA GLN A 339 13.37 4.60 -0.70
C GLN A 339 14.11 3.64 -1.63
N LEU A 340 14.75 4.16 -2.67
CA LEU A 340 15.57 3.36 -3.58
C LEU A 340 16.79 2.78 -2.85
N LEU A 341 17.47 3.57 -2.02
CA LEU A 341 18.59 3.10 -1.22
C LEU A 341 18.14 1.99 -0.26
N ALA A 342 17.04 2.18 0.46
CA ALA A 342 16.51 1.16 1.37
C ALA A 342 16.17 -0.15 0.63
N LEU A 343 15.56 -0.06 -0.57
CA LEU A 343 15.26 -1.23 -1.41
C LEU A 343 16.53 -1.89 -1.96
N THR A 344 17.60 -1.14 -2.16
CA THR A 344 18.87 -1.64 -2.66
C THR A 344 19.67 -2.38 -1.58
N LEU A 345 19.55 -1.96 -0.34
CA LEU A 345 20.18 -2.59 0.82
C LEU A 345 19.52 -3.91 1.21
N LEU A 346 18.22 -4.10 0.90
CA LEU A 346 17.44 -5.33 1.15
C LEU A 346 17.60 -6.38 0.05
#